data_911bb5da38cc5c91360bd7f75d1fc415
#
_entry.id   911bb5da38cc5c91360bd7f75d1fc415
#
_cell.length_a   1.000
_cell.length_b   1.000
_cell.length_c   1.000
_cell.angle_alpha   90.00
_cell.angle_beta   90.00
_cell.angle_gamma   90.00
#
_symmetry.space_group_name_H-M   'P 1'
#
loop_
_entity.id
_entity.type
_entity.pdbx_description
1 polymer ?
#
loop_
_entity_poly.entity_id
_entity_poly.type
_entity_poly.pdbx_seq_one_letter_code
_entity_poly.pdbx_strand_id
1 'polypeptide(L)'
;MRRATALPGSSLLPALALGAWALSGPAAAFISEFGIEGMGVVSTRASEIRGSVSPNGQRIVWGSTDREGGAGGWDLWQATLKDGRWQDAKPLPINSKSKDFDPLFSADGQWLYFFSDRPGGIGGDDLYRAAVLPGGGFGKPENLGLGVNSRGDEWAPTPSRDGRHLMFASDGLGGEGRHDLFVARWDGKAFVEPRALPGVNSADDEFDAAWLGDGKTVVFTRSKDVDTQPVRLFIAQCDGREYSGIAPLALSFNTEDGSTFGPALDWNKPGEMLVTGVAKAPRAGKLDIYRMKAPAASGKSGCL
;
A
#
# COMPACT_ATOMS: atom_id res chain seq x y z
N MET A 1 85.59 -37.97 31.97
CA MET A 1 85.53 -36.69 31.27
C MET A 1 84.19 -36.62 30.61
N ARG A 2 83.33 -35.72 31.04
CA ARG A 2 81.92 -35.63 30.60
C ARG A 2 81.84 -34.58 29.44
N ARG A 3 81.16 -34.95 28.36
CA ARG A 3 80.71 -34.02 27.35
C ARG A 3 79.22 -34.03 27.31
N ALA A 4 78.65 -32.86 27.49
CA ALA A 4 77.24 -32.56 27.37
C ALA A 4 76.86 -32.40 25.91
N THR A 5 75.76 -32.99 25.50
CA THR A 5 75.12 -32.84 24.19
C THR A 5 73.98 -31.84 24.32
N ALA A 6 73.99 -30.83 23.50
CA ALA A 6 72.95 -29.80 23.40
C ALA A 6 71.78 -30.32 22.56
N LEU A 7 70.57 -30.04 23.00
CA LEU A 7 69.32 -30.25 22.28
C LEU A 7 69.00 -29.14 21.29
N PRO A 8 68.41 -29.40 20.12
CA PRO A 8 68.05 -28.33 19.18
C PRO A 8 66.71 -27.67 19.56
N GLY A 9 66.69 -26.34 19.38
CA GLY A 9 65.58 -25.47 19.70
C GLY A 9 64.37 -25.67 18.77
N SER A 10 63.21 -25.69 19.39
CA SER A 10 61.92 -25.73 18.71
C SER A 10 61.56 -24.29 18.20
N SER A 11 61.44 -24.17 16.88
CA SER A 11 60.91 -22.96 16.25
C SER A 11 59.37 -22.95 16.37
N LEU A 12 58.82 -22.03 17.15
CA LEU A 12 57.43 -21.67 17.22
C LEU A 12 57.06 -20.78 16.01
N LEU A 13 56.23 -21.27 15.11
CA LEU A 13 55.56 -20.48 14.07
C LEU A 13 54.40 -19.70 14.71
N PRO A 14 54.20 -18.43 14.41
CA PRO A 14 53.02 -17.69 14.87
C PRO A 14 51.78 -18.15 14.08
N ALA A 15 50.74 -18.56 14.78
CA ALA A 15 49.42 -18.79 14.22
C ALA A 15 48.80 -17.45 13.81
N LEU A 16 48.61 -17.23 12.51
CA LEU A 16 47.79 -16.13 11.97
C LEU A 16 46.33 -16.43 12.29
N ALA A 17 45.77 -15.75 13.28
CA ALA A 17 44.31 -15.69 13.48
C ALA A 17 43.69 -14.86 12.40
N LEU A 18 43.08 -15.48 11.41
CA LEU A 18 42.15 -14.84 10.48
C LEU A 18 40.87 -14.46 11.24
N GLY A 19 40.82 -13.22 11.68
CA GLY A 19 39.62 -12.60 12.22
C GLY A 19 38.58 -12.46 11.09
N ALA A 20 37.58 -13.33 11.09
CA ALA A 20 36.39 -13.12 10.29
C ALA A 20 35.62 -11.91 10.83
N TRP A 21 35.76 -10.79 10.16
CA TRP A 21 34.88 -9.63 10.39
C TRP A 21 33.54 -9.98 9.77
N ALA A 22 32.62 -10.51 10.59
CA ALA A 22 31.23 -10.54 10.22
C ALA A 22 30.74 -9.09 10.13
N LEU A 23 30.54 -8.61 8.91
CA LEU A 23 29.80 -7.38 8.65
C LEU A 23 28.34 -7.63 9.04
N SER A 24 28.03 -7.49 10.33
CA SER A 24 26.64 -7.38 10.77
C SER A 24 26.16 -5.99 10.34
N GLY A 25 25.58 -5.91 9.15
CA GLY A 25 24.73 -4.80 8.79
C GLY A 25 23.64 -4.64 9.87
N PRO A 26 23.15 -3.41 10.13
CA PRO A 26 22.07 -3.24 11.09
C PRO A 26 20.91 -4.13 10.64
N ALA A 27 20.50 -5.06 11.51
CA ALA A 27 19.27 -5.83 11.29
C ALA A 27 18.14 -4.81 11.16
N ALA A 28 17.47 -4.80 10.01
CA ALA A 28 16.31 -3.93 9.81
C ALA A 28 15.30 -4.26 10.92
N ALA A 29 15.04 -3.28 11.79
CA ALA A 29 14.05 -3.45 12.84
C ALA A 29 12.67 -3.53 12.19
N PHE A 30 11.90 -4.58 12.51
CA PHE A 30 10.51 -4.69 12.07
C PHE A 30 9.69 -3.49 12.56
N ILE A 31 8.76 -3.04 11.71
CA ILE A 31 7.80 -2.02 12.09
C ILE A 31 6.86 -2.61 13.14
N SER A 32 6.44 -1.80 14.12
CA SER A 32 5.45 -2.23 15.11
C SER A 32 4.12 -2.56 14.44
N GLU A 33 3.71 -3.81 14.52
CA GLU A 33 2.46 -4.34 14.02
C GLU A 33 1.46 -4.39 15.18
N PHE A 34 0.32 -3.69 15.04
CA PHE A 34 -0.70 -3.65 16.10
C PHE A 34 -1.68 -4.81 15.99
N GLY A 35 -1.67 -5.52 14.85
CA GLY A 35 -2.44 -6.71 14.61
C GLY A 35 -3.55 -6.54 13.57
N ILE A 36 -4.42 -7.55 13.51
CA ILE A 36 -5.51 -7.63 12.54
C ILE A 36 -6.59 -6.59 12.85
N GLU A 37 -7.05 -5.88 11.82
CA GLU A 37 -8.07 -4.86 11.95
C GLU A 37 -9.48 -5.49 11.99
N GLY A 38 -10.21 -5.22 13.05
CA GLY A 38 -11.63 -5.57 13.14
C GLY A 38 -11.97 -7.04 12.94
N MET A 39 -11.23 -7.96 13.58
CA MET A 39 -11.43 -9.40 13.44
C MET A 39 -12.90 -9.82 13.62
N GLY A 40 -13.42 -10.57 12.66
CA GLY A 40 -14.80 -11.05 12.61
C GLY A 40 -15.82 -10.04 12.05
N VAL A 41 -15.41 -8.79 11.81
CA VAL A 41 -16.29 -7.73 11.25
C VAL A 41 -15.67 -7.15 9.97
N VAL A 42 -14.46 -6.62 10.06
CA VAL A 42 -13.69 -6.14 8.91
C VAL A 42 -12.96 -7.33 8.30
N SER A 43 -11.98 -7.89 9.00
CA SER A 43 -11.26 -9.09 8.59
C SER A 43 -12.04 -10.35 8.96
N THR A 44 -12.42 -11.15 7.96
CA THR A 44 -13.29 -12.33 8.08
C THR A 44 -12.68 -13.55 7.40
N ARG A 45 -13.47 -14.57 7.07
CA ARG A 45 -13.00 -15.72 6.28
C ARG A 45 -12.80 -15.41 4.79
N ALA A 46 -13.32 -14.27 4.34
CA ALA A 46 -13.16 -13.80 2.97
C ALA A 46 -11.79 -13.12 2.75
N SER A 47 -11.63 -12.45 1.63
CA SER A 47 -10.48 -11.60 1.33
C SER A 47 -10.90 -10.15 1.54
N GLU A 48 -10.25 -9.46 2.45
CA GLU A 48 -10.44 -8.04 2.69
C GLU A 48 -9.20 -7.26 2.29
N ILE A 49 -9.39 -6.26 1.44
CA ILE A 49 -8.31 -5.57 0.74
C ILE A 49 -8.46 -4.06 0.90
N ARG A 50 -7.32 -3.40 1.10
CA ARG A 50 -7.17 -1.95 1.13
C ARG A 50 -8.18 -1.23 2.03
N GLY A 51 -8.02 -1.41 3.34
CA GLY A 51 -8.82 -0.71 4.35
C GLY A 51 -8.50 0.77 4.41
N SER A 52 -9.53 1.63 4.43
CA SER A 52 -9.40 3.07 4.61
C SER A 52 -10.31 3.57 5.73
N VAL A 53 -9.72 4.24 6.72
CA VAL A 53 -10.45 4.85 7.83
C VAL A 53 -10.82 6.28 7.49
N SER A 54 -12.07 6.66 7.74
CA SER A 54 -12.51 8.04 7.55
C SER A 54 -11.74 9.01 8.47
N PRO A 55 -11.50 10.26 8.05
CA PRO A 55 -10.71 11.20 8.84
C PRO A 55 -11.25 11.49 10.26
N ASN A 56 -12.53 11.29 10.47
CA ASN A 56 -13.13 11.40 11.81
C ASN A 56 -13.03 10.10 12.65
N GLY A 57 -12.43 9.04 12.09
CA GLY A 57 -12.23 7.75 12.76
C GLY A 57 -13.49 6.91 12.97
N GLN A 58 -14.66 7.34 12.47
CA GLN A 58 -15.94 6.68 12.79
C GLN A 58 -16.34 5.59 11.80
N ARG A 59 -15.65 5.48 10.68
CA ARG A 59 -15.96 4.52 9.61
C ARG A 59 -14.68 3.94 9.03
N ILE A 60 -14.73 2.68 8.68
CA ILE A 60 -13.75 2.02 7.81
C ILE A 60 -14.47 1.52 6.56
N VAL A 61 -13.80 1.62 5.41
CA VAL A 61 -14.21 1.02 4.13
C VAL A 61 -13.11 0.11 3.63
N TRP A 62 -13.47 -0.91 2.86
CA TRP A 62 -12.51 -1.85 2.25
C TRP A 62 -13.13 -2.51 1.03
N GLY A 63 -12.32 -3.15 0.19
CA GLY A 63 -12.76 -4.02 -0.91
C GLY A 63 -12.79 -5.47 -0.46
N SER A 64 -13.71 -6.26 -1.00
CA SER A 64 -13.71 -7.71 -0.84
C SER A 64 -14.07 -8.39 -2.16
N THR A 65 -13.35 -9.46 -2.48
CA THR A 65 -13.52 -10.19 -3.75
C THR A 65 -14.50 -11.36 -3.65
N ASP A 66 -14.83 -11.80 -2.44
CA ASP A 66 -15.56 -13.05 -2.20
C ASP A 66 -16.46 -13.02 -0.96
N ARG A 67 -16.76 -11.83 -0.40
CA ARG A 67 -17.68 -11.69 0.73
C ARG A 67 -19.12 -11.74 0.27
N GLU A 68 -19.90 -12.63 0.85
CA GLU A 68 -21.31 -12.81 0.51
C GLU A 68 -22.17 -11.57 0.82
N GLY A 69 -23.16 -11.28 -0.02
CA GLY A 69 -24.11 -10.17 0.17
C GLY A 69 -23.73 -8.87 -0.54
N GLY A 70 -22.71 -8.88 -1.39
CA GLY A 70 -22.40 -7.79 -2.31
C GLY A 70 -23.35 -7.67 -3.50
N ALA A 71 -23.10 -6.70 -4.37
CA ALA A 71 -23.91 -6.43 -5.56
C ALA A 71 -23.31 -7.04 -6.84
N GLY A 72 -21.99 -7.22 -6.88
CA GLY A 72 -21.24 -7.74 -8.00
C GLY A 72 -20.26 -8.85 -7.58
N GLY A 73 -19.13 -8.95 -8.27
CA GLY A 73 -18.06 -9.90 -7.94
C GLY A 73 -17.10 -9.34 -6.90
N TRP A 74 -16.69 -8.10 -7.07
CA TRP A 74 -15.83 -7.35 -6.17
C TRP A 74 -16.59 -6.14 -5.66
N ASP A 75 -16.68 -5.99 -4.36
CA ASP A 75 -17.56 -5.00 -3.75
C ASP A 75 -16.86 -4.20 -2.66
N LEU A 76 -17.27 -2.95 -2.53
CA LEU A 76 -16.89 -2.07 -1.42
C LEU A 76 -17.74 -2.38 -0.20
N TRP A 77 -17.11 -2.48 0.95
CA TRP A 77 -17.74 -2.73 2.25
C TRP A 77 -17.43 -1.59 3.22
N GLN A 78 -18.24 -1.46 4.24
CA GLN A 78 -18.03 -0.49 5.33
C GLN A 78 -18.43 -1.09 6.67
N ALA A 79 -17.80 -0.56 7.74
CA ALA A 79 -18.23 -0.76 9.11
C ALA A 79 -18.16 0.55 9.90
N THR A 80 -18.91 0.64 10.99
CA THR A 80 -18.97 1.83 11.85
C THR A 80 -18.26 1.53 13.16
N LEU A 81 -17.50 2.50 13.68
CA LEU A 81 -16.88 2.40 15.00
C LEU A 81 -17.91 2.74 16.07
N LYS A 82 -18.20 1.79 16.98
CA LYS A 82 -19.08 1.94 18.13
C LYS A 82 -18.41 1.31 19.34
N ASP A 83 -18.35 2.01 20.44
CA ASP A 83 -17.75 1.53 21.70
C ASP A 83 -16.34 0.96 21.51
N GLY A 84 -15.51 1.61 20.65
CA GLY A 84 -14.15 1.23 20.35
C GLY A 84 -14.00 -0.04 19.48
N ARG A 85 -15.10 -0.53 18.86
CA ARG A 85 -15.09 -1.71 17.99
C ARG A 85 -15.82 -1.45 16.69
N TRP A 86 -15.32 -2.04 15.60
CA TRP A 86 -16.03 -2.04 14.32
C TRP A 86 -17.27 -2.91 14.41
N GLN A 87 -18.40 -2.40 13.92
CA GLN A 87 -19.70 -3.04 13.93
C GLN A 87 -20.48 -2.72 12.65
N ASP A 88 -21.58 -3.44 12.43
CA ASP A 88 -22.53 -3.18 11.34
C ASP A 88 -21.89 -3.21 9.93
N ALA A 89 -21.03 -4.21 9.69
CA ALA A 89 -20.43 -4.41 8.37
C ALA A 89 -21.50 -4.65 7.31
N LYS A 90 -21.44 -3.88 6.21
CA LYS A 90 -22.39 -3.97 5.11
C LYS A 90 -21.77 -3.48 3.80
N PRO A 91 -22.27 -3.94 2.63
CA PRO A 91 -21.82 -3.40 1.36
C PRO A 91 -22.17 -1.92 1.22
N LEU A 92 -21.39 -1.18 0.43
CA LEU A 92 -21.69 0.21 0.12
C LEU A 92 -22.86 0.29 -0.88
N PRO A 93 -23.76 1.28 -0.72
CA PRO A 93 -24.91 1.45 -1.62
C PRO A 93 -24.51 1.93 -3.03
N ILE A 94 -23.26 2.29 -3.24
CA ILE A 94 -22.70 2.73 -4.54
C ILE A 94 -22.11 1.60 -5.34
N ASN A 95 -22.06 0.38 -4.80
CA ASN A 95 -21.66 -0.81 -5.56
C ASN A 95 -22.55 -1.01 -6.77
N SER A 96 -21.95 -1.49 -7.83
CA SER A 96 -22.61 -1.88 -9.08
C SER A 96 -22.67 -3.42 -9.22
N LYS A 97 -23.06 -3.92 -10.37
CA LYS A 97 -22.93 -5.35 -10.70
C LYS A 97 -21.55 -5.71 -11.25
N SER A 98 -20.72 -4.71 -11.43
CA SER A 98 -19.34 -4.77 -11.89
C SER A 98 -18.36 -4.78 -10.71
N LYS A 99 -17.05 -4.77 -10.98
CA LYS A 99 -16.05 -4.55 -9.95
C LYS A 99 -16.17 -3.13 -9.39
N ASP A 100 -16.10 -3.00 -8.08
CA ASP A 100 -16.00 -1.74 -7.35
C ASP A 100 -14.96 -1.96 -6.25
N PHE A 101 -13.77 -1.32 -6.34
CA PHE A 101 -12.66 -1.76 -5.52
C PHE A 101 -11.69 -0.64 -5.10
N ASP A 102 -10.74 -0.96 -4.21
CA ASP A 102 -9.67 -0.10 -3.70
C ASP A 102 -10.15 1.24 -3.15
N PRO A 103 -11.07 1.23 -2.16
CA PRO A 103 -11.62 2.46 -1.64
C PRO A 103 -10.61 3.25 -0.79
N LEU A 104 -10.55 4.57 -0.99
CA LEU A 104 -9.79 5.46 -0.12
C LEU A 104 -10.54 6.77 0.14
N PHE A 105 -10.69 7.13 1.42
CA PHE A 105 -11.20 8.46 1.78
C PHE A 105 -10.18 9.54 1.48
N SER A 106 -10.65 10.70 1.00
CA SER A 106 -9.85 11.92 1.02
C SER A 106 -9.57 12.38 2.46
N ALA A 107 -8.47 13.08 2.67
CA ALA A 107 -8.07 13.56 4.00
C ALA A 107 -9.04 14.56 4.62
N ASP A 108 -9.79 15.30 3.80
CA ASP A 108 -10.87 16.22 4.23
C ASP A 108 -12.21 15.50 4.50
N GLY A 109 -12.29 14.20 4.17
CA GLY A 109 -13.48 13.37 4.36
C GLY A 109 -14.63 13.70 3.42
N GLN A 110 -14.43 14.51 2.39
CA GLN A 110 -15.50 14.91 1.45
C GLN A 110 -15.72 13.87 0.35
N TRP A 111 -14.71 13.06 0.04
CA TRP A 111 -14.73 12.13 -1.08
C TRP A 111 -14.30 10.72 -0.66
N LEU A 112 -14.91 9.72 -1.30
CA LEU A 112 -14.43 8.35 -1.38
C LEU A 112 -13.99 8.09 -2.82
N TYR A 113 -12.72 7.75 -3.01
CA TYR A 113 -12.15 7.34 -4.29
C TYR A 113 -12.15 5.83 -4.38
N PHE A 114 -12.30 5.28 -5.58
CA PHE A 114 -12.26 3.84 -5.87
C PHE A 114 -12.09 3.61 -7.37
N PHE A 115 -11.87 2.38 -7.81
CA PHE A 115 -11.95 2.04 -9.24
C PHE A 115 -13.15 1.12 -9.54
N SER A 116 -13.57 1.08 -10.80
CA SER A 116 -14.69 0.26 -11.24
C SER A 116 -14.68 0.03 -12.76
N ASP A 117 -15.05 -1.18 -13.19
CA ASP A 117 -15.32 -1.51 -14.59
C ASP A 117 -16.81 -1.37 -14.96
N ARG A 118 -17.55 -0.53 -14.24
CA ARG A 118 -18.96 -0.27 -14.49
C ARG A 118 -19.22 0.31 -15.87
N PRO A 119 -20.36 -0.03 -16.52
CA PRO A 119 -20.72 0.50 -17.82
C PRO A 119 -20.69 2.03 -17.87
N GLY A 120 -20.18 2.58 -18.98
CA GLY A 120 -20.05 4.03 -19.20
C GLY A 120 -18.71 4.62 -18.77
N GLY A 121 -17.73 3.77 -18.46
CA GLY A 121 -16.33 4.12 -18.30
C GLY A 121 -15.64 4.47 -19.63
N ILE A 122 -14.32 4.65 -19.56
CA ILE A 122 -13.46 5.03 -20.68
C ILE A 122 -12.68 3.81 -21.18
N GLY A 123 -12.15 3.01 -20.24
CA GLY A 123 -11.33 1.84 -20.50
C GLY A 123 -11.88 0.55 -19.89
N GLY A 124 -11.00 -0.19 -19.29
CA GLY A 124 -11.31 -1.35 -18.46
C GLY A 124 -11.74 -0.91 -17.06
N ASP A 125 -10.83 -0.97 -16.10
CA ASP A 125 -11.04 -0.42 -14.77
C ASP A 125 -10.75 1.10 -14.77
N ASP A 126 -11.74 1.93 -14.44
CA ASP A 126 -11.60 3.39 -14.39
C ASP A 126 -11.63 3.89 -12.94
N LEU A 127 -10.99 5.02 -12.70
CA LEU A 127 -11.05 5.73 -11.44
C LEU A 127 -12.33 6.54 -11.30
N TYR A 128 -12.97 6.39 -10.15
CA TYR A 128 -14.18 7.09 -9.73
C TYR A 128 -14.01 7.75 -8.37
N ARG A 129 -14.90 8.68 -8.06
CA ARG A 129 -15.12 9.20 -6.72
C ARG A 129 -16.60 9.31 -6.41
N ALA A 130 -16.96 9.27 -5.14
CA ALA A 130 -18.30 9.56 -4.65
C ALA A 130 -18.23 10.56 -3.49
N ALA A 131 -19.11 11.58 -3.50
CA ALA A 131 -19.18 12.51 -2.39
C ALA A 131 -19.64 11.81 -1.11
N VAL A 132 -18.99 12.09 0.01
CA VAL A 132 -19.43 11.64 1.34
C VAL A 132 -20.47 12.65 1.83
N LEU A 133 -21.71 12.20 1.97
CA LEU A 133 -22.84 13.04 2.34
C LEU A 133 -22.95 13.25 3.85
N PRO A 134 -23.54 14.35 4.31
CA PRO A 134 -23.91 14.51 5.70
C PRO A 134 -24.76 13.31 6.18
N GLY A 135 -24.48 12.80 7.37
CA GLY A 135 -25.13 11.57 7.89
C GLY A 135 -24.52 10.27 7.37
N GLY A 136 -23.48 10.34 6.55
CA GLY A 136 -22.64 9.21 6.19
C GLY A 136 -23.09 8.40 4.98
N GLY A 137 -24.01 8.90 4.16
CA GLY A 137 -24.31 8.36 2.84
C GLY A 137 -23.22 8.69 1.82
N PHE A 138 -23.41 8.19 0.59
CA PHE A 138 -22.55 8.50 -0.55
C PHE A 138 -23.40 9.07 -1.70
N GLY A 139 -22.84 10.04 -2.41
CA GLY A 139 -23.39 10.56 -3.65
C GLY A 139 -23.27 9.54 -4.80
N LYS A 140 -23.80 9.92 -5.96
CA LYS A 140 -23.62 9.10 -7.16
C LYS A 140 -22.12 9.08 -7.54
N PRO A 141 -21.58 7.90 -7.90
CA PRO A 141 -20.23 7.81 -8.43
C PRO A 141 -20.00 8.69 -9.66
N GLU A 142 -18.89 9.41 -9.68
CA GLU A 142 -18.42 10.25 -10.76
C GLU A 142 -17.13 9.66 -11.34
N ASN A 143 -17.10 9.38 -12.65
CA ASN A 143 -15.87 9.00 -13.35
C ASN A 143 -14.92 10.19 -13.37
N LEU A 144 -13.64 9.99 -13.08
CA LEU A 144 -12.65 11.08 -13.01
C LEU A 144 -12.22 11.60 -14.39
N GLY A 145 -12.63 10.94 -15.47
CA GLY A 145 -12.48 11.41 -16.85
C GLY A 145 -11.09 11.15 -17.44
N LEU A 146 -10.92 11.56 -18.69
CA LEU A 146 -9.70 11.35 -19.51
C LEU A 146 -8.43 12.01 -18.95
N GLY A 147 -8.54 12.82 -17.92
CA GLY A 147 -7.37 13.41 -17.24
C GLY A 147 -6.55 12.41 -16.44
N VAL A 148 -7.13 11.24 -16.13
CA VAL A 148 -6.49 10.16 -15.36
C VAL A 148 -6.84 8.78 -15.91
N ASN A 149 -8.04 8.58 -16.48
CA ASN A 149 -8.47 7.31 -17.05
C ASN A 149 -8.04 7.20 -18.51
N SER A 150 -7.68 6.00 -18.93
CA SER A 150 -7.19 5.66 -20.25
C SER A 150 -8.07 4.57 -20.91
N ARG A 151 -7.55 3.90 -21.92
CA ARG A 151 -8.20 2.70 -22.49
C ARG A 151 -7.81 1.40 -21.76
N GLY A 152 -6.81 1.48 -20.91
CA GLY A 152 -6.35 0.39 -20.06
C GLY A 152 -7.11 0.34 -18.74
N ASP A 153 -6.42 -0.17 -17.74
CA ASP A 153 -6.89 -0.30 -16.36
C ASP A 153 -6.19 0.75 -15.47
N GLU A 154 -6.98 1.47 -14.69
CA GLU A 154 -6.49 2.37 -13.66
C GLU A 154 -6.94 1.90 -12.27
N TRP A 155 -5.98 1.73 -11.35
CA TRP A 155 -6.21 1.16 -10.02
C TRP A 155 -5.77 2.07 -8.88
N ALA A 156 -6.33 1.79 -7.71
CA ALA A 156 -5.84 2.26 -6.42
C ALA A 156 -5.69 3.79 -6.30
N PRO A 157 -6.74 4.57 -6.58
CA PRO A 157 -6.66 6.02 -6.49
C PRO A 157 -6.33 6.48 -5.08
N THR A 158 -5.26 7.27 -4.94
CA THR A 158 -4.77 7.80 -3.67
C THR A 158 -4.64 9.32 -3.76
N PRO A 159 -5.59 10.10 -3.22
CA PRO A 159 -5.46 11.54 -3.16
C PRO A 159 -4.37 11.96 -2.16
N SER A 160 -3.62 13.01 -2.47
CA SER A 160 -2.73 13.66 -1.51
C SER A 160 -3.51 14.30 -0.37
N ARG A 161 -2.85 14.55 0.77
CA ARG A 161 -3.48 15.13 1.95
C ARG A 161 -4.16 16.48 1.67
N ASP A 162 -3.58 17.28 0.79
CA ASP A 162 -4.10 18.60 0.40
C ASP A 162 -5.08 18.54 -0.77
N GLY A 163 -5.37 17.36 -1.32
CA GLY A 163 -6.26 17.11 -2.45
C GLY A 163 -5.74 17.64 -3.79
N ARG A 164 -4.48 18.11 -3.87
CA ARG A 164 -3.92 18.70 -5.09
C ARG A 164 -3.37 17.69 -6.07
N HIS A 165 -3.09 16.47 -5.61
CA HIS A 165 -2.56 15.39 -6.44
C HIS A 165 -3.37 14.12 -6.22
N LEU A 166 -3.42 13.29 -7.25
CA LEU A 166 -3.95 11.93 -7.23
C LEU A 166 -2.87 10.99 -7.74
N MET A 167 -2.45 10.04 -6.91
CA MET A 167 -1.58 8.94 -7.31
C MET A 167 -2.43 7.71 -7.62
N PHE A 168 -2.06 6.96 -8.65
CA PHE A 168 -2.77 5.77 -9.10
C PHE A 168 -1.85 4.89 -9.95
N ALA A 169 -2.23 3.64 -10.18
CA ALA A 169 -1.58 2.77 -11.13
C ALA A 169 -2.31 2.79 -12.47
N SER A 170 -1.61 2.63 -13.59
CA SER A 170 -2.20 2.47 -14.92
C SER A 170 -1.34 1.58 -15.81
N ASP A 171 -1.99 0.77 -16.64
CA ASP A 171 -1.35 0.03 -17.74
C ASP A 171 -1.60 0.67 -19.13
N GLY A 172 -2.46 1.70 -19.18
CA GLY A 172 -2.87 2.36 -20.42
C GLY A 172 -2.17 3.69 -20.71
N LEU A 173 -1.37 4.24 -19.77
CA LEU A 173 -0.66 5.52 -19.93
C LEU A 173 0.79 5.35 -20.41
N GLY A 174 1.23 4.11 -20.64
CA GLY A 174 2.62 3.77 -20.93
C GLY A 174 3.45 3.71 -19.64
N GLY A 175 4.76 3.51 -19.76
CA GLY A 175 5.67 3.38 -18.62
C GLY A 175 6.80 2.43 -18.89
N GLU A 176 7.35 1.83 -17.83
CA GLU A 176 8.46 0.89 -17.87
C GLU A 176 8.00 -0.57 -17.73
N GLY A 177 6.97 -0.81 -16.88
CA GLY A 177 6.32 -2.10 -16.66
C GLY A 177 4.97 -2.21 -17.38
N ARG A 178 4.13 -3.14 -16.93
CA ARG A 178 2.74 -3.22 -17.37
C ARG A 178 1.88 -2.23 -16.58
N HIS A 179 1.95 -2.27 -15.26
CA HIS A 179 1.32 -1.29 -14.39
C HIS A 179 2.38 -0.40 -13.77
N ASP A 180 2.25 0.88 -13.99
CA ASP A 180 3.15 1.90 -13.46
C ASP A 180 2.39 2.89 -12.60
N LEU A 181 3.07 3.49 -11.62
CA LEU A 181 2.51 4.54 -10.77
C LEU A 181 2.59 5.89 -11.47
N PHE A 182 1.46 6.59 -11.47
CA PHE A 182 1.30 7.94 -12.00
C PHE A 182 0.80 8.90 -10.94
N VAL A 183 1.06 10.18 -11.13
CA VAL A 183 0.51 11.29 -10.35
C VAL A 183 -0.08 12.32 -11.27
N ALA A 184 -1.35 12.66 -11.08
CA ALA A 184 -2.05 13.73 -11.75
C ALA A 184 -2.26 14.92 -10.81
N ARG A 185 -2.31 16.13 -11.38
CA ARG A 185 -2.50 17.39 -10.66
C ARG A 185 -3.97 17.84 -10.72
N TRP A 186 -4.50 18.37 -9.61
CA TRP A 186 -5.81 19.04 -9.60
C TRP A 186 -5.69 20.46 -10.15
N ASP A 187 -6.44 20.79 -11.19
CA ASP A 187 -6.44 22.10 -11.83
C ASP A 187 -7.52 23.07 -11.31
N GLY A 188 -8.29 22.63 -10.31
CA GLY A 188 -9.46 23.32 -9.76
C GLY A 188 -10.79 22.76 -10.24
N LYS A 189 -10.79 21.89 -11.26
CA LYS A 189 -11.98 21.27 -11.85
C LYS A 189 -11.83 19.75 -12.02
N ALA A 190 -10.66 19.30 -12.46
CA ALA A 190 -10.36 17.89 -12.70
C ALA A 190 -8.89 17.57 -12.35
N PHE A 191 -8.58 16.28 -12.24
CA PHE A 191 -7.21 15.81 -12.27
C PHE A 191 -6.71 15.77 -13.71
N VAL A 192 -5.53 16.31 -13.95
CA VAL A 192 -4.95 16.48 -15.29
C VAL A 192 -3.45 16.18 -15.29
N GLU A 193 -2.88 16.03 -16.49
CA GLU A 193 -1.45 15.90 -16.72
C GLU A 193 -0.81 14.77 -15.91
N PRO A 194 -1.28 13.52 -16.06
CA PRO A 194 -0.68 12.40 -15.36
C PRO A 194 0.78 12.24 -15.77
N ARG A 195 1.66 12.05 -14.79
CA ARG A 195 3.10 11.83 -14.99
C ARG A 195 3.52 10.61 -14.23
N ALA A 196 4.39 9.81 -14.80
CA ALA A 196 5.00 8.68 -14.13
C ALA A 196 5.67 9.13 -12.83
N LEU A 197 5.51 8.37 -11.75
CA LEU A 197 6.13 8.68 -10.46
C LEU A 197 7.65 8.49 -10.58
N PRO A 198 8.45 9.56 -10.46
CA PRO A 198 9.86 9.50 -10.81
C PRO A 198 10.64 8.61 -9.84
N GLY A 199 11.45 7.69 -10.38
CA GLY A 199 12.36 6.83 -9.62
C GLY A 199 11.69 5.64 -8.90
N VAL A 200 10.37 5.45 -9.08
CA VAL A 200 9.64 4.30 -8.51
C VAL A 200 9.42 3.21 -9.55
N ASN A 201 8.93 3.57 -10.73
CA ASN A 201 8.54 2.61 -11.75
C ASN A 201 9.73 1.81 -12.29
N SER A 202 9.48 0.59 -12.71
CA SER A 202 10.46 -0.36 -13.21
C SER A 202 9.85 -1.30 -14.27
N ALA A 203 10.59 -2.28 -14.74
CA ALA A 203 10.04 -3.31 -15.63
C ALA A 203 9.07 -4.29 -14.92
N ASP A 204 8.94 -4.21 -13.61
CA ASP A 204 7.95 -4.94 -12.81
C ASP A 204 6.61 -4.16 -12.80
N ASP A 205 5.57 -4.71 -12.20
CA ASP A 205 4.30 -4.02 -11.93
C ASP A 205 4.38 -3.22 -10.63
N GLU A 206 4.14 -1.92 -10.66
CA GLU A 206 3.97 -1.06 -9.48
C GLU A 206 2.53 -0.57 -9.35
N PHE A 207 1.93 -0.79 -8.20
CA PHE A 207 0.53 -0.42 -7.92
C PHE A 207 0.29 -0.18 -6.42
N ASP A 208 -0.93 0.12 -6.03
CA ASP A 208 -1.32 0.29 -4.62
C ASP A 208 -0.32 1.13 -3.83
N ALA A 209 -0.33 2.41 -3.99
CA ALA A 209 0.60 3.27 -3.30
C ALA A 209 -0.10 4.23 -2.32
N ALA A 210 0.61 4.64 -1.28
CA ALA A 210 0.18 5.64 -0.32
C ALA A 210 1.32 6.58 0.05
N TRP A 211 1.03 7.89 0.11
CA TRP A 211 1.94 8.82 0.77
C TRP A 211 1.88 8.66 2.28
N LEU A 212 3.02 8.75 2.93
CA LEU A 212 3.10 8.85 4.38
C LEU A 212 2.81 10.29 4.87
N GLY A 213 2.83 10.49 6.18
CA GLY A 213 2.41 11.73 6.80
C GLY A 213 3.18 12.99 6.39
N ASP A 214 4.40 12.85 5.84
CA ASP A 214 5.21 13.94 5.28
C ASP A 214 4.79 14.34 3.85
N GLY A 215 3.95 13.55 3.18
CA GLY A 215 3.56 13.74 1.79
C GLY A 215 4.70 13.62 0.77
N LYS A 216 5.82 13.01 1.15
CA LYS A 216 7.07 12.94 0.37
C LYS A 216 7.74 11.58 0.42
N THR A 217 7.27 10.71 1.29
CA THR A 217 7.64 9.30 1.38
C THR A 217 6.45 8.49 0.90
N VAL A 218 6.70 7.49 0.07
CA VAL A 218 5.68 6.58 -0.46
C VAL A 218 5.92 5.16 0.00
N VAL A 219 4.84 4.47 0.32
CA VAL A 219 4.80 3.01 0.43
C VAL A 219 3.99 2.51 -0.76
N PHE A 220 4.50 1.55 -1.48
CA PHE A 220 3.87 1.03 -2.71
C PHE A 220 4.07 -0.46 -2.84
N THR A 221 3.25 -1.08 -3.66
CA THR A 221 3.32 -2.50 -3.99
C THR A 221 4.12 -2.69 -5.27
N ARG A 222 4.93 -3.76 -5.31
CA ARG A 222 5.64 -4.21 -6.52
C ARG A 222 5.52 -5.71 -6.66
N SER A 223 5.32 -6.17 -7.90
CA SER A 223 5.37 -7.56 -8.33
C SER A 223 6.02 -7.67 -9.70
N LYS A 224 6.70 -8.78 -9.98
CA LYS A 224 7.16 -9.06 -11.35
C LYS A 224 6.01 -9.24 -12.34
N ASP A 225 4.87 -9.67 -11.84
CA ASP A 225 3.62 -9.87 -12.58
C ASP A 225 2.52 -10.04 -11.53
N VAL A 226 1.63 -9.07 -11.42
CA VAL A 226 0.59 -9.02 -10.38
C VAL A 226 -0.37 -10.21 -10.42
N ASP A 227 -0.55 -10.84 -11.58
CA ASP A 227 -1.48 -11.95 -11.76
C ASP A 227 -0.89 -13.30 -11.32
N THR A 228 0.45 -13.45 -11.38
CA THR A 228 1.09 -14.76 -11.26
C THR A 228 2.21 -14.84 -10.24
N GLN A 229 2.73 -13.69 -9.78
CA GLN A 229 3.91 -13.62 -8.91
C GLN A 229 3.57 -13.04 -7.54
N PRO A 230 4.39 -13.31 -6.52
CA PRO A 230 4.24 -12.70 -5.20
C PRO A 230 4.25 -11.17 -5.27
N VAL A 231 3.47 -10.55 -4.39
CA VAL A 231 3.36 -9.08 -4.28
C VAL A 231 3.92 -8.62 -2.94
N ARG A 232 4.69 -7.55 -2.95
CA ARG A 232 5.37 -7.02 -1.76
C ARG A 232 5.27 -5.53 -1.65
N LEU A 233 5.28 -5.04 -0.42
CA LEU A 233 5.37 -3.62 -0.11
C LEU A 233 6.82 -3.14 -0.07
N PHE A 234 7.03 -1.99 -0.68
CA PHE A 234 8.27 -1.24 -0.67
C PHE A 234 8.06 0.17 -0.15
N ILE A 235 9.13 0.80 0.29
CA ILE A 235 9.15 2.20 0.69
C ILE A 235 10.21 2.93 -0.12
N ALA A 236 9.91 4.19 -0.51
CA ALA A 236 10.83 5.10 -1.16
C ALA A 236 10.63 6.52 -0.62
N GLN A 237 11.70 7.31 -0.62
CA GLN A 237 11.67 8.70 -0.16
C GLN A 237 12.06 9.64 -1.29
N CYS A 238 11.34 10.75 -1.42
CA CYS A 238 11.75 11.81 -2.34
C CYS A 238 13.08 12.41 -1.86
N ASP A 239 14.08 12.45 -2.71
CA ASP A 239 15.39 13.06 -2.42
C ASP A 239 15.47 14.54 -2.83
N GLY A 240 14.40 15.07 -3.41
CA GLY A 240 14.29 16.41 -3.94
C GLY A 240 14.24 16.48 -5.48
N ARG A 241 14.35 15.33 -6.16
CA ARG A 241 14.29 15.18 -7.62
C ARG A 241 13.46 13.96 -8.03
N GLU A 242 13.68 12.84 -7.37
CA GLU A 242 13.02 11.58 -7.63
C GLU A 242 12.86 10.79 -6.32
N TYR A 243 12.03 9.76 -6.34
CA TYR A 243 11.94 8.82 -5.24
C TYR A 243 13.10 7.84 -5.32
N SER A 244 13.78 7.66 -4.19
CA SER A 244 15.01 6.86 -4.10
C SER A 244 15.07 6.06 -2.80
N GLY A 245 16.12 5.26 -2.62
CA GLY A 245 16.29 4.43 -1.43
C GLY A 245 15.23 3.33 -1.33
N ILE A 246 14.76 2.80 -2.47
CA ILE A 246 13.74 1.75 -2.52
C ILE A 246 14.19 0.54 -1.71
N ALA A 247 13.39 0.16 -0.73
CA ALA A 247 13.64 -1.01 0.10
C ALA A 247 12.33 -1.74 0.44
N PRO A 248 12.35 -3.07 0.62
CA PRO A 248 11.20 -3.80 1.12
C PRO A 248 10.76 -3.25 2.49
N LEU A 249 9.45 -3.10 2.68
CA LEU A 249 8.90 -2.69 3.96
C LEU A 249 9.14 -3.78 5.02
N ALA A 250 9.72 -3.42 6.16
CA ALA A 250 10.11 -4.37 7.19
C ALA A 250 8.91 -4.82 8.04
N LEU A 251 8.09 -5.73 7.50
CA LEU A 251 6.95 -6.39 8.15
C LEU A 251 7.20 -7.88 8.23
N SER A 252 6.69 -8.53 9.29
CA SER A 252 6.87 -9.95 9.54
C SER A 252 6.28 -10.84 8.44
N PHE A 253 5.28 -10.34 7.72
CA PHE A 253 4.57 -11.05 6.65
C PHE A 253 4.81 -10.47 5.25
N ASN A 254 5.68 -9.46 5.09
CA ASN A 254 6.10 -8.94 3.78
C ASN A 254 7.27 -9.76 3.22
N THR A 255 7.03 -11.05 2.99
CA THR A 255 8.03 -12.04 2.58
C THR A 255 8.15 -12.17 1.06
N GLU A 256 9.20 -12.81 0.57
CA GLU A 256 9.46 -12.95 -0.87
C GLU A 256 8.42 -13.82 -1.60
N ASP A 257 7.81 -14.73 -0.88
CA ASP A 257 6.74 -15.62 -1.34
C ASP A 257 5.34 -15.19 -0.85
N GLY A 258 5.26 -13.99 -0.26
CA GLY A 258 4.04 -13.49 0.38
C GLY A 258 3.12 -12.73 -0.57
N SER A 259 2.01 -12.28 0.02
CA SER A 259 1.06 -11.34 -0.60
C SER A 259 0.79 -10.23 0.39
N THR A 260 1.46 -9.09 0.20
CA THR A 260 1.31 -7.90 1.06
C THR A 260 1.20 -6.66 0.18
N PHE A 261 0.06 -5.96 0.24
CA PHE A 261 -0.29 -4.87 -0.66
C PHE A 261 -1.33 -3.92 -0.04
N GLY A 262 -1.91 -3.00 -0.80
CA GLY A 262 -3.00 -2.13 -0.40
C GLY A 262 -2.66 -1.20 0.77
N PRO A 263 -1.51 -0.49 0.78
CA PRO A 263 -1.18 0.41 1.87
C PRO A 263 -2.14 1.61 1.87
N ALA A 264 -2.59 2.02 3.06
CA ALA A 264 -3.40 3.21 3.25
C ALA A 264 -3.02 3.91 4.57
N LEU A 265 -2.71 5.20 4.51
CA LEU A 265 -2.48 5.99 5.71
C LEU A 265 -3.81 6.21 6.45
N ASP A 266 -3.81 6.04 7.76
CA ASP A 266 -4.98 6.40 8.58
C ASP A 266 -5.02 7.92 8.77
N TRP A 267 -5.92 8.61 8.06
CA TRP A 267 -6.04 10.06 8.16
C TRP A 267 -6.43 10.56 9.56
N ASN A 268 -7.12 9.73 10.35
CA ASN A 268 -7.44 10.03 11.74
C ASN A 268 -6.23 9.86 12.67
N LYS A 269 -5.31 8.95 12.30
CA LYS A 269 -4.09 8.65 13.06
C LYS A 269 -2.89 8.59 12.12
N PRO A 270 -2.32 9.74 11.70
CA PRO A 270 -1.27 9.79 10.66
C PRO A 270 0.05 9.07 11.02
N GLY A 271 0.19 8.62 12.25
CA GLY A 271 1.28 7.73 12.69
C GLY A 271 1.00 6.24 12.49
N GLU A 272 -0.17 5.88 11.95
CA GLU A 272 -0.61 4.53 11.71
C GLU A 272 -1.00 4.35 10.24
N MET A 273 -0.86 3.12 9.73
CA MET A 273 -1.31 2.74 8.40
C MET A 273 -1.97 1.36 8.43
N LEU A 274 -2.77 1.10 7.42
CA LEU A 274 -3.37 -0.19 7.14
C LEU A 274 -2.66 -0.81 5.93
N VAL A 275 -2.54 -2.13 5.94
CA VAL A 275 -2.07 -2.93 4.80
C VAL A 275 -2.88 -4.20 4.71
N THR A 276 -2.92 -4.78 3.53
CA THR A 276 -3.48 -6.11 3.29
C THR A 276 -2.36 -7.14 3.28
N GLY A 277 -2.62 -8.31 3.84
CA GLY A 277 -1.63 -9.38 3.79
C GLY A 277 -2.08 -10.69 4.43
N VAL A 278 -1.10 -11.61 4.54
CA VAL A 278 -1.29 -12.93 5.12
C VAL A 278 -0.26 -13.14 6.23
N ALA A 279 -0.59 -12.70 7.44
CA ALA A 279 0.25 -13.00 8.61
C ALA A 279 0.09 -14.46 9.06
N LYS A 280 1.09 -14.99 9.77
CA LYS A 280 0.99 -16.32 10.37
C LYS A 280 -0.09 -16.36 11.46
N ALA A 281 -0.14 -15.32 12.31
CA ALA A 281 -1.13 -15.11 13.35
C ALA A 281 -1.05 -13.66 13.86
N PRO A 282 -2.17 -12.98 14.23
CA PRO A 282 -3.54 -13.46 14.00
C PRO A 282 -3.94 -13.44 12.54
N ARG A 283 -4.86 -14.34 12.16
CA ARG A 283 -5.41 -14.45 10.82
C ARG A 283 -6.89 -14.83 10.91
N ALA A 284 -7.74 -14.18 10.11
CA ALA A 284 -9.16 -14.48 10.04
C ALA A 284 -9.54 -15.25 8.77
N GLY A 285 -8.92 -14.91 7.65
CA GLY A 285 -9.30 -15.44 6.35
C GLY A 285 -8.17 -15.68 5.37
N LYS A 286 -8.44 -15.37 4.13
CA LYS A 286 -7.53 -15.52 2.99
C LYS A 286 -6.55 -14.34 2.96
N LEU A 287 -7.08 -13.14 2.90
CA LEU A 287 -6.39 -11.86 2.97
C LEU A 287 -7.06 -11.03 4.05
N ASP A 288 -6.28 -10.48 4.95
CA ASP A 288 -6.78 -9.68 6.07
C ASP A 288 -6.17 -8.29 6.06
N ILE A 289 -6.87 -7.34 6.65
CA ILE A 289 -6.35 -5.99 6.88
C ILE A 289 -5.63 -5.95 8.22
N TYR A 290 -4.40 -5.47 8.21
CA TYR A 290 -3.56 -5.28 9.38
C TYR A 290 -3.29 -3.81 9.64
N ARG A 291 -3.31 -3.42 10.91
CA ARG A 291 -2.91 -2.09 11.37
C ARG A 291 -1.49 -2.14 11.91
N MET A 292 -0.71 -1.12 11.56
CA MET A 292 0.67 -0.99 12.01
C MET A 292 1.05 0.47 12.20
N LYS A 293 2.18 0.68 12.86
CA LYS A 293 2.82 2.00 12.90
C LYS A 293 3.29 2.37 11.49
N ALA A 294 2.98 3.58 11.05
CA ALA A 294 3.53 4.09 9.79
C ALA A 294 5.06 4.16 9.88
N PRO A 295 5.79 3.82 8.82
CA PRO A 295 7.24 3.99 8.76
C PRO A 295 7.68 5.42 9.02
N ALA A 296 8.94 5.59 9.44
CA ALA A 296 9.54 6.92 9.51
C ALA A 296 9.58 7.55 8.11
N ALA A 297 9.10 8.79 8.02
CA ALA A 297 9.01 9.55 6.79
C ALA A 297 9.94 10.77 6.89
N SER A 298 10.85 10.94 5.91
CA SER A 298 11.85 12.00 5.89
C SER A 298 12.18 12.47 4.47
N GLY A 299 11.25 12.36 3.54
CA GLY A 299 11.41 12.81 2.16
C GLY A 299 11.57 14.33 2.04
N LYS A 300 12.21 14.78 0.96
CA LYS A 300 12.36 16.19 0.58
C LYS A 300 11.25 16.59 -0.41
N SER A 301 10.99 17.88 -0.57
CA SER A 301 10.09 18.38 -1.61
C SER A 301 10.79 18.35 -2.98
N GLY A 302 10.01 18.20 -4.06
CA GLY A 302 10.50 18.33 -5.44
C GLY A 302 10.25 17.13 -6.35
N CYS A 303 9.52 16.09 -5.89
CA CYS A 303 9.17 14.93 -6.71
C CYS A 303 7.76 15.00 -7.33
N LEU A 304 6.97 16.01 -6.94
CA LEU A 304 5.61 16.28 -7.45
C LEU A 304 5.52 17.67 -8.06
#